data_fda96f8620dcfaf2c1ea2270bf4e500e
#
_entry.id   fda96f8620dcfaf2c1ea2270bf4e500e
#
_cell.length_a   1.000
_cell.length_b   1.000
_cell.length_c   1.000
_cell.angle_alpha   90.00
_cell.angle_beta   90.00
_cell.angle_gamma   90.00
#
_symmetry.space_group_name_H-M   'P 1'
#
loop_
_entity.id
_entity.type
_entity.pdbx_description
1 polymer ?
#
loop_
_entity_poly.entity_id
_entity_poly.type
_entity_poly.pdbx_seq_one_letter_code
_entity_poly.pdbx_strand_id
1 'polypeptide(L)'
;MLDRAAAEAFAAEWVSAWNARDVEAVLSHFAAEARFTSPRAAQRVGTAVVEGKTALGSYWHLAAAQATSLHFVLDHIVWDEARQELVILYTNERDGQRTRACEWLRFGPDGLAVEGAALYGAVL
;
A
#
# COMPACT_ATOMS: atom_id res chain seq x y z
N MET A 1 -19.76 2.80 1.90
CA MET A 1 -18.79 3.42 0.98
C MET A 1 -17.98 4.47 1.72
N LEU A 2 -16.73 4.65 1.33
CA LEU A 2 -15.89 5.68 1.93
C LEU A 2 -16.20 7.05 1.33
N ASP A 3 -16.04 8.10 2.12
CA ASP A 3 -16.02 9.49 1.65
C ASP A 3 -14.58 10.00 1.64
N ARG A 4 -14.38 11.25 1.22
CA ARG A 4 -13.05 11.85 1.16
C ARG A 4 -12.36 11.86 2.54
N ALA A 5 -13.08 12.19 3.58
CA ALA A 5 -12.50 12.24 4.93
C ALA A 5 -11.99 10.86 5.36
N ALA A 6 -12.75 9.80 5.05
CA ALA A 6 -12.35 8.42 5.33
C ALA A 6 -11.14 8.01 4.48
N ALA A 7 -11.09 8.44 3.21
CA ALA A 7 -9.95 8.18 2.34
C ALA A 7 -8.67 8.87 2.84
N GLU A 8 -8.79 10.11 3.32
CA GLU A 8 -7.65 10.83 3.91
C GLU A 8 -7.16 10.17 5.20
N ALA A 9 -8.09 9.73 6.05
CA ALA A 9 -7.75 9.00 7.28
C ALA A 9 -7.06 7.67 6.95
N PHE A 10 -7.55 6.96 5.94
CA PHE A 10 -6.92 5.72 5.47
C PHE A 10 -5.46 5.96 5.07
N ALA A 11 -5.20 6.99 4.27
CA ALA A 11 -3.84 7.28 3.81
C ALA A 11 -2.90 7.61 4.97
N ALA A 12 -3.35 8.38 5.95
CA ALA A 12 -2.56 8.70 7.13
C ALA A 12 -2.25 7.45 7.96
N GLU A 13 -3.22 6.58 8.16
CA GLU A 13 -3.04 5.31 8.88
C GLU A 13 -2.12 4.36 8.13
N TRP A 14 -2.24 4.29 6.81
CA TRP A 14 -1.40 3.46 5.95
C TRP A 14 0.07 3.85 6.06
N VAL A 15 0.38 5.15 5.97
CA VAL A 15 1.74 5.67 6.15
C VAL A 15 2.26 5.37 7.55
N SER A 16 1.45 5.62 8.57
CA SER A 16 1.81 5.39 9.98
C SER A 16 2.10 3.90 10.23
N ALA A 17 1.26 3.01 9.70
CA ALA A 17 1.43 1.57 9.88
C ALA A 17 2.71 1.07 9.21
N TRP A 18 3.01 1.49 7.99
CA TRP A 18 4.26 1.13 7.32
C TRP A 18 5.47 1.66 8.05
N ASN A 19 5.42 2.90 8.54
CA ASN A 19 6.54 3.49 9.30
C ASN A 19 6.79 2.76 10.62
N ALA A 20 5.74 2.22 11.23
CA ALA A 20 5.85 1.36 12.41
C ALA A 20 6.18 -0.09 12.06
N ARG A 21 6.23 -0.45 10.78
CA ARG A 21 6.34 -1.83 10.28
C ARG A 21 5.24 -2.74 10.82
N ASP A 22 4.07 -2.18 11.06
CA ASP A 22 2.89 -2.90 11.55
C ASP A 22 2.10 -3.47 10.36
N VAL A 23 2.58 -4.57 9.84
CA VAL A 23 1.99 -5.22 8.66
C VAL A 23 0.56 -5.67 8.93
N GLU A 24 0.26 -6.12 10.15
CA GLU A 24 -1.11 -6.53 10.50
C GLU A 24 -2.09 -5.35 10.45
N ALA A 25 -1.66 -4.17 10.86
CA ALA A 25 -2.48 -2.96 10.73
C ALA A 25 -2.74 -2.62 9.26
N VAL A 26 -1.74 -2.75 8.38
CA VAL A 26 -1.92 -2.57 6.94
C VAL A 26 -2.93 -3.59 6.40
N LEU A 27 -2.75 -4.87 6.72
CA LEU A 27 -3.60 -5.97 6.27
C LEU A 27 -5.05 -5.81 6.72
N SER A 28 -5.29 -5.20 7.88
CA SER A 28 -6.63 -5.02 8.42
C SER A 28 -7.54 -4.20 7.50
N HIS A 29 -6.97 -3.41 6.59
CA HIS A 29 -7.70 -2.58 5.63
C HIS A 29 -8.03 -3.33 4.33
N PHE A 30 -7.61 -4.58 4.18
CA PHE A 30 -7.77 -5.35 2.94
C PHE A 30 -8.79 -6.47 3.11
N ALA A 31 -9.55 -6.73 2.05
CA ALA A 31 -10.47 -7.85 1.98
C ALA A 31 -9.70 -9.18 1.90
N ALA A 32 -10.34 -10.26 2.35
CA ALA A 32 -9.71 -11.59 2.38
C ALA A 32 -9.19 -12.04 1.01
N GLU A 33 -9.88 -11.65 -0.07
CA GLU A 33 -9.54 -12.03 -1.45
C GLU A 33 -8.86 -10.91 -2.22
N ALA A 34 -8.29 -9.92 -1.53
CA ALA A 34 -7.65 -8.78 -2.15
C ALA A 34 -6.52 -9.20 -3.09
N ARG A 35 -6.38 -8.44 -4.17
CA ARG A 35 -5.37 -8.65 -5.20
C ARG A 35 -4.44 -7.45 -5.25
N PHE A 36 -3.14 -7.69 -5.20
CA PHE A 36 -2.16 -6.61 -5.17
C PHE A 36 -1.07 -6.85 -6.21
N THR A 37 -0.73 -5.80 -6.96
CA THR A 37 0.30 -5.86 -7.99
C THR A 37 1.46 -4.96 -7.60
N SER A 38 2.68 -5.51 -7.63
CA SER A 38 3.88 -4.77 -7.30
C SER A 38 5.09 -5.35 -8.06
N PRO A 39 5.93 -4.49 -8.66
CA PRO A 39 7.17 -4.96 -9.28
C PRO A 39 8.14 -5.57 -8.26
N ARG A 40 8.07 -5.12 -7.01
CA ARG A 40 8.90 -5.69 -5.92
C ARG A 40 8.43 -7.07 -5.51
N ALA A 41 7.14 -7.37 -5.64
CA ALA A 41 6.63 -8.72 -5.40
C ALA A 41 7.23 -9.71 -6.41
N ALA A 42 7.35 -9.32 -7.68
CA ALA A 42 8.00 -10.17 -8.69
C ALA A 42 9.43 -10.53 -8.30
N GLN A 43 10.17 -9.60 -7.71
CA GLN A 43 11.54 -9.81 -7.27
C GLN A 43 11.65 -10.69 -6.01
N ARG A 44 10.71 -10.55 -5.07
CA ARG A 44 10.78 -11.21 -3.77
C ARG A 44 10.10 -12.58 -3.72
N VAL A 45 8.98 -12.72 -4.41
CA VAL A 45 8.14 -13.93 -4.34
C VAL A 45 7.87 -14.55 -5.71
N GLY A 46 8.49 -14.03 -6.77
CA GLY A 46 8.45 -14.61 -8.11
C GLY A 46 7.22 -14.29 -8.94
N THR A 47 6.29 -13.48 -8.42
CA THR A 47 5.11 -13.02 -9.17
C THR A 47 4.81 -11.57 -8.83
N ALA A 48 4.44 -10.77 -9.84
CA ALA A 48 4.05 -9.38 -9.64
C ALA A 48 2.65 -9.27 -9.02
N VAL A 49 1.80 -10.27 -9.21
CA VAL A 49 0.43 -10.28 -8.69
C VAL A 49 0.34 -11.22 -7.51
N VAL A 50 -0.06 -10.68 -6.36
CA VAL A 50 -0.25 -11.43 -5.13
C VAL A 50 -1.75 -11.48 -4.84
N GLU A 51 -2.31 -12.67 -4.73
CA GLU A 51 -3.75 -12.87 -4.53
C GLU A 51 -4.01 -13.44 -3.15
N GLY A 52 -4.94 -12.78 -2.44
CA GLY A 52 -5.41 -13.21 -1.14
C GLY A 52 -4.59 -12.64 0.01
N LYS A 53 -5.27 -12.39 1.11
CA LYS A 53 -4.71 -11.72 2.29
C LYS A 53 -3.59 -12.51 2.94
N THR A 54 -3.65 -13.84 2.90
CA THR A 54 -2.59 -14.70 3.46
C THR A 54 -1.28 -14.55 2.70
N ALA A 55 -1.32 -14.65 1.37
CA ALA A 55 -0.14 -14.48 0.54
C ALA A 55 0.39 -13.06 0.61
N LEU A 56 -0.51 -12.08 0.66
CA LEU A 56 -0.16 -10.68 0.78
C LEU A 56 0.56 -10.40 2.11
N GLY A 57 0.07 -10.98 3.19
CA GLY A 57 0.71 -10.89 4.50
C GLY A 57 2.12 -11.47 4.49
N SER A 58 2.31 -12.64 3.91
CA SER A 58 3.63 -13.27 3.79
C SER A 58 4.60 -12.37 3.02
N TYR A 59 4.16 -11.80 1.89
CA TYR A 59 4.98 -10.89 1.10
C TYR A 59 5.34 -9.61 1.87
N TRP A 60 4.36 -8.99 2.52
CA TRP A 60 4.60 -7.73 3.24
C TRP A 60 5.43 -7.92 4.50
N HIS A 61 5.27 -9.02 5.23
CA HIS A 61 6.14 -9.33 6.37
C HIS A 61 7.59 -9.53 5.93
N LEU A 62 7.79 -10.21 4.80
CA LEU A 62 9.11 -10.38 4.22
C LEU A 62 9.72 -9.03 3.82
N ALA A 63 8.94 -8.19 3.13
CA ALA A 63 9.40 -6.88 2.69
C ALA A 63 9.77 -5.97 3.87
N ALA A 64 8.97 -5.97 4.92
CA ALA A 64 9.24 -5.19 6.13
C ALA A 64 10.48 -5.69 6.86
N ALA A 65 10.65 -7.02 6.96
CA ALA A 65 11.80 -7.63 7.64
C ALA A 65 13.12 -7.40 6.91
N GLN A 66 13.10 -7.34 5.57
CA GLN A 66 14.31 -7.15 4.76
C GLN A 66 14.78 -5.71 4.68
N ALA A 67 13.94 -4.75 5.04
CA ALA A 67 14.32 -3.35 5.00
C ALA A 67 15.20 -2.99 6.20
N THR A 68 16.41 -2.47 5.96
CA THR A 68 17.28 -1.93 7.02
C THR A 68 16.74 -0.61 7.53
N SER A 69 16.18 0.20 6.63
CA SER A 69 15.42 1.42 6.99
C SER A 69 14.20 1.52 6.10
N LEU A 70 13.13 2.08 6.64
CA LEU A 70 11.88 2.27 5.92
C LEU A 70 11.16 3.49 6.48
N HIS A 71 10.94 4.50 5.62
CA HIS A 71 10.23 5.70 6.02
C HIS A 71 9.42 6.24 4.84
N PHE A 72 8.10 6.32 5.02
CA PHE A 72 7.19 6.91 4.06
C PHE A 72 6.83 8.32 4.51
N VAL A 73 6.81 9.25 3.58
CA VAL A 73 6.34 10.62 3.80
C VAL A 73 5.16 10.85 2.87
N LEU A 74 3.98 11.05 3.46
CA LEU A 74 2.77 11.35 2.71
C LEU A 74 2.86 12.74 2.08
N ASP A 75 2.59 12.83 0.78
CA ASP A 75 2.46 14.11 0.09
C ASP A 75 0.99 14.53 0.09
N HIS A 76 0.17 13.86 -0.69
CA HIS A 76 -1.27 14.08 -0.73
C HIS A 76 -1.98 12.87 -1.33
N ILE A 77 -3.29 12.93 -1.38
CA ILE A 77 -4.11 11.88 -2.01
C ILE A 77 -4.87 12.44 -3.22
N VAL A 78 -5.23 11.51 -4.11
CA VAL A 78 -6.25 11.72 -5.15
C VAL A 78 -7.36 10.73 -4.87
N TRP A 79 -8.59 11.21 -4.79
CA TRP A 79 -9.74 10.40 -4.43
C TRP A 79 -10.87 10.53 -5.45
N ASP A 80 -11.33 9.39 -5.97
CA ASP A 80 -12.48 9.29 -6.84
C ASP A 80 -13.59 8.57 -6.08
N GLU A 81 -14.57 9.34 -5.60
CA GLU A 81 -15.64 8.80 -4.76
C GLU A 81 -16.58 7.87 -5.54
N ALA A 82 -16.86 8.20 -6.79
CA ALA A 82 -17.75 7.38 -7.61
C ALA A 82 -17.17 6.00 -7.88
N ARG A 83 -15.87 5.93 -8.10
CA ARG A 83 -15.15 4.67 -8.35
C ARG A 83 -14.66 4.00 -7.08
N GLN A 84 -14.68 4.69 -5.95
CA GLN A 84 -14.07 4.24 -4.71
C GLN A 84 -12.59 3.88 -4.90
N GLU A 85 -11.87 4.77 -5.61
CA GLU A 85 -10.45 4.61 -5.89
C GLU A 85 -9.63 5.71 -5.23
N LEU A 86 -8.56 5.29 -4.58
CA LEU A 86 -7.64 6.16 -3.85
C LEU A 86 -6.25 6.04 -4.45
N VAL A 87 -5.59 7.16 -4.69
CA VAL A 87 -4.16 7.19 -4.98
C VAL A 87 -3.47 7.96 -3.87
N ILE A 88 -2.53 7.30 -3.20
CA ILE A 88 -1.68 7.91 -2.17
C ILE A 88 -0.37 8.27 -2.84
N LEU A 89 -0.05 9.57 -2.88
CA LEU A 89 1.23 10.04 -3.38
C LEU A 89 2.16 10.25 -2.19
N TYR A 90 3.33 9.61 -2.24
CA TYR A 90 4.27 9.63 -1.12
C TYR A 90 5.71 9.52 -1.61
N THR A 91 6.63 9.80 -0.72
CA THR A 91 8.05 9.48 -0.91
C THR A 91 8.37 8.24 -0.10
N ASN A 92 8.98 7.26 -0.75
CA ASN A 92 9.45 6.03 -0.14
C ASN A 92 10.95 6.16 0.09
N GLU A 93 11.35 6.17 1.35
CA GLU A 93 12.75 6.09 1.73
C GLU A 93 13.02 4.69 2.27
N ARG A 94 13.83 3.93 1.55
CA ARG A 94 14.14 2.55 1.89
C ARG A 94 15.62 2.31 1.68
N ASP A 95 16.29 1.80 2.73
CA ASP A 95 17.70 1.43 2.67
C ASP A 95 18.59 2.58 2.17
N GLY A 96 18.24 3.81 2.52
CA GLY A 96 18.96 5.01 2.15
C GLY A 96 18.61 5.58 0.78
N GLN A 97 17.70 4.95 0.02
CA GLN A 97 17.26 5.46 -1.29
C GLN A 97 15.86 6.06 -1.18
N ARG A 98 15.70 7.26 -1.70
CA ARG A 98 14.40 7.95 -1.78
C ARG A 98 13.83 7.81 -3.18
N THR A 99 12.57 7.41 -3.25
CA THR A 99 11.86 7.20 -4.51
C THR A 99 10.47 7.84 -4.44
N ARG A 100 10.09 8.52 -5.50
CA ARG A 100 8.72 9.00 -5.64
C ARG A 100 7.82 7.80 -5.94
N ALA A 101 6.67 7.71 -5.26
CA ALA A 101 5.81 6.54 -5.39
C ALA A 101 4.34 6.88 -5.26
N CYS A 102 3.52 5.96 -5.74
CA CYS A 102 2.07 5.97 -5.55
C CYS A 102 1.61 4.60 -5.10
N GLU A 103 0.57 4.59 -4.26
CA GLU A 103 -0.23 3.40 -3.98
C GLU A 103 -1.63 3.63 -4.52
N TRP A 104 -2.09 2.81 -5.44
CA TRP A 104 -3.45 2.83 -5.93
C TRP A 104 -4.27 1.75 -5.25
N LEU A 105 -5.47 2.09 -4.80
CA LEU A 105 -6.36 1.17 -4.09
C LEU A 105 -7.79 1.35 -4.57
N ARG A 106 -8.51 0.24 -4.73
CA ARG A 106 -9.95 0.22 -4.99
C ARG A 106 -10.65 -0.47 -3.84
N PHE A 107 -11.71 0.15 -3.34
CA PHE A 107 -12.45 -0.33 -2.18
C PHE A 107 -13.77 -0.98 -2.57
N GLY A 108 -14.11 -2.05 -1.86
CA GLY A 108 -15.41 -2.68 -1.96
C GLY A 108 -16.48 -1.96 -1.13
N PRO A 109 -17.74 -2.43 -1.21
CA PRO A 109 -18.85 -1.76 -0.52
C PRO A 109 -18.75 -1.77 1.01
N ASP A 110 -17.94 -2.66 1.57
CA ASP A 110 -17.67 -2.72 3.01
C ASP A 110 -16.54 -1.81 3.48
N GLY A 111 -15.93 -1.04 2.55
CA GLY A 111 -14.82 -0.14 2.88
C GLY A 111 -13.46 -0.81 2.97
N LEU A 112 -13.36 -2.09 2.62
CA LEU A 112 -12.07 -2.79 2.57
C LEU A 112 -11.50 -2.73 1.14
N ALA A 113 -10.18 -2.64 1.05
CA ALA A 113 -9.49 -2.66 -0.25
C ALA A 113 -9.59 -4.04 -0.87
N VAL A 114 -10.07 -4.10 -2.11
CA VAL A 114 -10.23 -5.35 -2.86
C VAL A 114 -9.15 -5.51 -3.93
N GLU A 115 -8.53 -4.41 -4.32
CA GLU A 115 -7.45 -4.40 -5.29
C GLU A 115 -6.51 -3.24 -5.00
N GLY A 116 -5.24 -3.44 -5.26
CA GLY A 116 -4.25 -2.39 -5.13
C GLY A 116 -3.05 -2.61 -6.03
N ALA A 117 -2.25 -1.57 -6.19
CA ALA A 117 -1.01 -1.63 -6.94
C ALA A 117 -0.02 -0.61 -6.40
N ALA A 118 1.25 -1.01 -6.34
CA ALA A 118 2.34 -0.11 -6.03
C ALA A 118 2.99 0.36 -7.34
N LEU A 119 3.19 1.66 -7.46
CA LEU A 119 3.84 2.29 -8.59
C LEU A 119 5.04 3.08 -8.09
N TYR A 120 6.21 2.82 -8.68
CA TYR A 120 7.45 3.50 -8.30
C TYR A 120 7.90 4.40 -9.43
N GLY A 121 8.20 5.64 -9.09
CA GLY A 121 8.66 6.65 -10.02
C GLY A 121 10.16 6.91 -9.89
N ALA A 122 10.53 8.18 -10.04
CA ALA A 122 11.92 8.60 -10.05
C ALA A 122 12.61 8.41 -8.70
N VAL A 123 13.88 8.06 -8.76
CA VAL A 123 14.79 8.13 -7.61
C VAL A 123 15.13 9.61 -7.39
N LEU A 124 15.02 10.04 -6.16
CA LEU A 124 15.22 11.45 -5.79
C LEU A 124 16.63 11.72 -5.26
#